data_d02ce4b8e777b5064bec2793baab665d
#
_entry.id   d02ce4b8e777b5064bec2793baab665d
#
_cell.length_a   1.000
_cell.length_b   1.000
_cell.length_c   1.000
_cell.angle_alpha   90.00
_cell.angle_beta   90.00
_cell.angle_gamma   90.00
#
_symmetry.space_group_name_H-M   'P 1'
#
loop_
_entity.id
_entity.type
_entity.pdbx_description
1 polymer ?
#
loop_
_entity_poly.entity_id
_entity_poly.type
_entity_poly.pdbx_seq_one_letter_code
_entity_poly.pdbx_strand_id
1 'polypeptide(L)'
;LVSNEARNEFICNLVYSLSGNTLVLFQYVEKHGVLLHEKMFKRLGENLHYVYGGTDTEDREAIRGIVEKAKNDTILASYGTFSTGVNIKRIDNIVFASPSKSRIRNLQSIGRGLRKVEGKKSMRLFDIADDLQCDNYTLGHLKDRINIYNEEKFPYEILQFDLNDNT
;
A
#
# COMPACT_ATOMS: atom_id res chain seq x y z
N LEU A 1 -5.88 6.02 15.14
CA LEU A 1 -5.11 6.27 13.92
C LEU A 1 -5.77 5.60 12.70
N VAL A 2 -5.77 4.26 12.61
CA VAL A 2 -6.27 3.53 11.43
C VAL A 2 -7.77 3.71 11.15
N SER A 3 -8.56 4.10 12.13
CA SER A 3 -9.98 4.45 11.99
C SER A 3 -10.22 5.96 11.79
N ASN A 4 -9.18 6.77 11.66
CA ASN A 4 -9.32 8.20 11.41
C ASN A 4 -9.88 8.44 10.01
N GLU A 5 -10.99 9.18 9.94
CA GLU A 5 -11.75 9.43 8.70
C GLU A 5 -10.94 10.21 7.68
N ALA A 6 -10.36 11.35 8.08
CA ALA A 6 -9.58 12.20 7.19
C ALA A 6 -8.34 11.47 6.62
N ARG A 7 -7.70 10.66 7.46
CA ARG A 7 -6.57 9.82 7.03
C ARG A 7 -6.99 8.79 5.99
N ASN A 8 -8.09 8.10 6.21
CA ASN A 8 -8.60 7.09 5.28
C ASN A 8 -9.08 7.73 3.98
N GLU A 9 -9.68 8.90 4.05
CA GLU A 9 -10.04 9.70 2.86
C GLU A 9 -8.81 10.10 2.05
N PHE A 10 -7.75 10.56 2.72
CA PHE A 10 -6.48 10.87 2.06
C PHE A 10 -5.90 9.64 1.33
N ILE A 11 -5.88 8.46 1.99
CA ILE A 11 -5.41 7.22 1.37
C ILE A 11 -6.25 6.85 0.14
N CYS A 12 -7.56 6.95 0.24
CA CYS A 12 -8.46 6.67 -0.88
C CYS A 12 -8.21 7.64 -2.04
N ASN A 13 -8.11 8.95 -1.79
CA ASN A 13 -7.85 9.95 -2.79
C ASN A 13 -6.49 9.77 -3.46
N LEU A 14 -5.46 9.40 -2.70
CA LEU A 14 -4.17 9.02 -3.25
C LEU A 14 -4.34 7.86 -4.23
N VAL A 15 -4.96 6.77 -3.82
CA VAL A 15 -5.17 5.59 -4.68
C VAL A 15 -5.92 5.97 -5.95
N TYR A 16 -6.96 6.80 -5.86
CA TYR A 16 -7.74 7.25 -7.02
C TYR A 16 -6.95 8.12 -8.01
N SER A 17 -5.91 8.79 -7.54
CA SER A 17 -5.04 9.61 -8.39
C SER A 17 -3.97 8.81 -9.13
N LEU A 18 -3.75 7.54 -8.75
CA LEU A 18 -2.71 6.71 -9.33
C LEU A 18 -3.18 6.04 -10.63
N SER A 19 -2.30 6.00 -11.60
CA SER A 19 -2.48 5.23 -12.83
C SER A 19 -1.68 3.94 -12.77
N GLY A 20 -2.23 2.86 -13.28
CA GLY A 20 -1.66 1.52 -13.25
C GLY A 20 -2.18 0.66 -12.11
N ASN A 21 -1.79 -0.60 -12.09
CA ASN A 21 -2.22 -1.52 -11.05
C ASN A 21 -1.61 -1.13 -9.71
N THR A 22 -2.45 -0.99 -8.70
CA THR A 22 -2.07 -0.50 -7.37
C THR A 22 -2.30 -1.57 -6.31
N LEU A 23 -1.29 -1.83 -5.50
CA LEU A 23 -1.37 -2.68 -4.31
C LEU A 23 -1.41 -1.81 -3.06
N VAL A 24 -2.50 -1.89 -2.31
CA VAL A 24 -2.67 -1.19 -1.03
C VAL A 24 -2.53 -2.20 0.10
N LEU A 25 -1.57 -1.99 0.99
CA LEU A 25 -1.27 -2.91 2.08
C LEU A 25 -1.71 -2.34 3.43
N PHE A 26 -2.49 -3.13 4.17
CA PHE A 26 -2.97 -2.79 5.51
C PHE A 26 -2.67 -3.91 6.52
N GLN A 27 -2.76 -3.60 7.81
CA GLN A 27 -2.45 -4.54 8.89
C GLN A 27 -3.69 -5.17 9.52
N TYR A 28 -4.68 -4.36 9.88
CA TYR A 28 -5.83 -4.79 10.67
C TYR A 28 -7.06 -4.95 9.77
N VAL A 29 -7.53 -6.19 9.61
CA VAL A 29 -8.66 -6.51 8.71
C VAL A 29 -9.91 -5.74 9.13
N GLU A 30 -10.41 -5.99 10.35
CA GLU A 30 -11.66 -5.41 10.85
C GLU A 30 -11.59 -3.88 11.07
N LYS A 31 -10.48 -3.40 11.64
CA LYS A 31 -10.35 -2.00 12.07
C LYS A 31 -9.90 -1.05 10.95
N HIS A 32 -9.38 -1.57 9.85
CA HIS A 32 -8.82 -0.74 8.78
C HIS A 32 -9.17 -1.26 7.39
N GLY A 33 -8.92 -2.55 7.12
CA GLY A 33 -9.18 -3.14 5.80
C GLY A 33 -10.63 -3.01 5.35
N VAL A 34 -11.57 -3.32 6.24
CA VAL A 34 -13.02 -3.18 5.96
C VAL A 34 -13.39 -1.73 5.66
N LEU A 35 -12.90 -0.78 6.46
CA LEU A 35 -13.19 0.65 6.27
C LEU A 35 -12.65 1.18 4.93
N LEU A 36 -11.42 0.80 4.58
CA LEU A 36 -10.83 1.16 3.29
C LEU A 36 -11.58 0.51 2.13
N HIS A 37 -11.95 -0.77 2.28
CA HIS A 37 -12.72 -1.48 1.26
C HIS A 37 -14.06 -0.80 0.98
N GLU A 38 -14.85 -0.51 2.01
CA GLU A 38 -16.15 0.15 1.87
C GLU A 38 -16.06 1.51 1.17
N LYS A 39 -15.01 2.30 1.53
CA LYS A 39 -14.77 3.59 0.88
C LYS A 39 -14.35 3.44 -0.58
N MET A 40 -13.37 2.60 -0.85
CA MET A 40 -12.82 2.42 -2.19
C MET A 40 -13.81 1.75 -3.14
N PHE A 41 -14.63 0.80 -2.65
CA PHE A 41 -15.60 0.08 -3.47
C PHE A 41 -16.64 1.00 -4.11
N LYS A 42 -17.06 2.05 -3.42
CA LYS A 42 -18.01 3.05 -3.95
C LYS A 42 -17.54 3.70 -5.25
N ARG A 43 -16.24 3.79 -5.46
CA ARG A 43 -15.66 4.44 -6.65
C ARG A 43 -15.01 3.46 -7.62
N LEU A 44 -14.35 2.43 -7.11
CA LEU A 44 -13.60 1.48 -7.93
C LEU A 44 -14.45 0.29 -8.41
N GLY A 45 -15.50 -0.06 -7.64
CA GLY A 45 -16.41 -1.16 -7.99
C GLY A 45 -15.64 -2.48 -8.21
N GLU A 46 -15.87 -3.10 -9.37
CA GLU A 46 -15.28 -4.38 -9.76
C GLU A 46 -13.75 -4.33 -9.98
N ASN A 47 -13.18 -3.14 -10.13
CA ASN A 47 -11.73 -2.97 -10.25
C ASN A 47 -11.00 -2.98 -8.88
N LEU A 48 -11.74 -3.18 -7.78
CA LEU A 48 -11.21 -3.35 -6.44
C LEU A 48 -11.27 -4.82 -6.02
N HIS A 49 -10.12 -5.38 -5.70
CA HIS A 49 -9.97 -6.76 -5.22
C HIS A 49 -9.54 -6.74 -3.76
N TYR A 50 -10.35 -7.32 -2.86
CA TYR A 50 -10.08 -7.36 -1.43
C TYR A 50 -9.56 -8.73 -1.02
N VAL A 51 -8.34 -8.78 -0.49
CA VAL A 51 -7.62 -10.03 -0.17
C VAL A 51 -7.08 -9.99 1.25
N TYR A 52 -7.48 -10.95 2.08
CA TYR A 52 -7.02 -11.06 3.47
C TYR A 52 -6.86 -12.54 3.87
N GLY A 53 -6.47 -12.82 5.12
CA GLY A 53 -6.18 -14.17 5.59
C GLY A 53 -7.33 -15.17 5.46
N GLY A 54 -8.58 -14.69 5.44
CA GLY A 54 -9.77 -15.51 5.20
C GLY A 54 -10.11 -15.77 3.73
N THR A 55 -9.38 -15.17 2.78
CA THR A 55 -9.59 -15.40 1.35
C THR A 55 -8.99 -16.75 0.94
N ASP A 56 -9.76 -17.59 0.27
CA ASP A 56 -9.31 -18.90 -0.19
C ASP A 56 -8.17 -18.82 -1.21
N THR A 57 -7.39 -19.88 -1.32
CA THR A 57 -6.23 -19.92 -2.23
C THR A 57 -6.66 -19.82 -3.69
N GLU A 58 -7.77 -20.44 -4.05
CA GLU A 58 -8.33 -20.40 -5.41
C GLU A 58 -8.75 -18.98 -5.80
N ASP A 59 -9.42 -18.26 -4.87
CA ASP A 59 -9.81 -16.86 -5.08
C ASP A 59 -8.59 -15.95 -5.23
N ARG A 60 -7.53 -16.18 -4.46
CA ARG A 60 -6.27 -15.41 -4.59
C ARG A 60 -5.63 -15.60 -5.95
N GLU A 61 -5.58 -16.82 -6.46
CA GLU A 61 -5.04 -17.11 -7.79
C GLU A 61 -5.92 -16.54 -8.90
N ALA A 62 -7.24 -16.57 -8.75
CA ALA A 62 -8.17 -15.95 -9.69
C ALA A 62 -7.96 -14.43 -9.76
N ILE A 63 -7.88 -13.76 -8.61
CA ILE A 63 -7.59 -12.32 -8.52
C ILE A 63 -6.25 -11.99 -9.16
N ARG A 64 -5.21 -12.79 -8.87
CA ARG A 64 -3.91 -12.63 -9.51
C ARG A 64 -4.01 -12.70 -11.03
N GLY A 65 -4.70 -13.70 -11.57
CA GLY A 65 -4.89 -13.86 -13.01
C GLY A 65 -5.64 -12.70 -13.67
N ILE A 66 -6.60 -12.10 -12.96
CA ILE A 66 -7.34 -10.90 -13.41
C ILE A 66 -6.40 -9.70 -13.46
N VAL A 67 -5.69 -9.43 -12.37
CA VAL A 67 -4.82 -8.24 -12.25
C VAL A 67 -3.63 -8.29 -13.19
N GLU A 68 -3.09 -9.47 -13.49
CA GLU A 68 -2.01 -9.62 -14.48
C GLU A 68 -2.43 -9.18 -15.89
N LYS A 69 -3.73 -9.18 -16.19
CA LYS A 69 -4.30 -8.72 -17.47
C LYS A 69 -4.83 -7.28 -17.40
N ALA A 70 -5.11 -6.80 -16.21
CA ALA A 70 -5.65 -5.47 -15.95
C ALA A 70 -4.60 -4.38 -16.16
N LYS A 71 -5.09 -3.13 -16.29
CA LYS A 71 -4.24 -1.94 -16.46
C LYS A 71 -4.37 -0.92 -15.33
N ASN A 72 -5.49 -0.93 -14.58
CA ASN A 72 -5.78 0.03 -13.53
C ASN A 72 -6.59 -0.60 -12.38
N ASP A 73 -6.32 -1.84 -12.03
CA ASP A 73 -6.98 -2.51 -10.92
C ASP A 73 -6.27 -2.21 -9.60
N THR A 74 -7.04 -2.19 -8.53
CA THR A 74 -6.54 -2.00 -7.17
C THR A 74 -6.72 -3.28 -6.37
N ILE A 75 -5.64 -3.74 -5.74
CA ILE A 75 -5.67 -4.84 -4.78
C ILE A 75 -5.51 -4.26 -3.39
N LEU A 76 -6.51 -4.44 -2.55
CA LEU A 76 -6.46 -4.10 -1.13
C LEU A 76 -6.16 -5.37 -0.34
N ALA A 77 -4.94 -5.52 0.15
CA ALA A 77 -4.47 -6.75 0.77
C ALA A 77 -3.92 -6.57 2.18
N SER A 78 -4.14 -7.56 3.04
CA SER A 78 -3.46 -7.60 4.33
C SER A 78 -2.00 -7.99 4.17
N TYR A 79 -1.10 -7.43 4.98
CA TYR A 79 0.33 -7.78 4.96
C TYR A 79 0.57 -9.29 5.13
N GLY A 80 -0.22 -9.95 5.98
CA GLY A 80 -0.10 -11.39 6.20
C GLY A 80 -0.32 -12.19 4.91
N THR A 81 -1.33 -11.82 4.14
CA THR A 81 -1.64 -12.47 2.86
C THR A 81 -0.57 -12.20 1.81
N PHE A 82 -0.05 -10.96 1.76
CA PHE A 82 1.00 -10.60 0.81
C PHE A 82 2.31 -11.35 1.08
N SER A 83 2.68 -11.54 2.36
CA SER A 83 3.91 -12.25 2.75
C SER A 83 3.88 -13.75 2.41
N THR A 84 2.71 -14.35 2.21
CA THR A 84 2.53 -15.77 1.91
C THR A 84 2.42 -16.10 0.42
N GLY A 85 2.73 -15.16 -0.48
CA GLY A 85 2.94 -15.51 -1.88
C GLY A 85 2.05 -14.85 -2.93
N VAL A 86 1.49 -13.68 -2.69
CA VAL A 86 0.87 -12.91 -3.78
C VAL A 86 1.97 -12.28 -4.64
N ASN A 87 2.55 -13.08 -5.53
CA ASN A 87 3.55 -12.60 -6.49
C ASN A 87 2.86 -12.08 -7.75
N ILE A 88 2.43 -10.81 -7.72
CA ILE A 88 1.81 -10.16 -8.88
C ILE A 88 2.89 -9.39 -9.64
N LYS A 89 3.16 -9.81 -10.87
CA LYS A 89 4.23 -9.26 -11.70
C LYS A 89 3.93 -7.87 -12.26
N ARG A 90 2.66 -7.48 -12.32
CA ARG A 90 2.21 -6.21 -12.95
C ARG A 90 1.65 -5.24 -11.92
N ILE A 91 2.44 -4.92 -10.91
CA ILE A 91 2.13 -3.85 -9.97
C ILE A 91 2.95 -2.62 -10.36
N ASP A 92 2.29 -1.50 -10.54
CA ASP A 92 2.88 -0.20 -10.88
C ASP A 92 3.06 0.66 -9.62
N ASN A 93 2.14 0.52 -8.64
CA ASN A 93 2.16 1.30 -7.41
C ASN A 93 1.94 0.41 -6.18
N ILE A 94 2.62 0.72 -5.09
CA ILE A 94 2.38 0.13 -3.76
C ILE A 94 2.07 1.26 -2.78
N VAL A 95 1.03 1.10 -1.98
CA VAL A 95 0.65 2.03 -0.91
C VAL A 95 0.69 1.31 0.42
N PHE A 96 1.56 1.76 1.33
CA PHE A 96 1.57 1.30 2.71
C PHE A 96 0.56 2.11 3.52
N ALA A 97 -0.68 1.61 3.60
CA ALA A 97 -1.74 2.25 4.37
C ALA A 97 -1.56 2.12 5.89
N SER A 98 -0.89 1.06 6.33
CA SER A 98 -0.55 0.83 7.75
C SER A 98 0.95 0.52 7.87
N PRO A 99 1.82 1.51 7.86
CA PRO A 99 3.25 1.27 7.97
C PRO A 99 3.61 0.70 9.36
N SER A 100 4.48 -0.31 9.39
CA SER A 100 4.98 -0.90 10.63
C SER A 100 6.45 -1.28 10.48
N LYS A 101 7.21 -1.15 11.59
CA LYS A 101 8.64 -1.49 11.64
C LYS A 101 8.93 -2.95 11.27
N SER A 102 8.12 -3.88 11.76
CA SER A 102 8.33 -5.31 11.54
C SER A 102 8.12 -5.80 10.11
N ARG A 103 7.53 -4.97 9.26
CA ARG A 103 7.16 -5.31 7.88
C ARG A 103 8.18 -4.86 6.83
N ILE A 104 9.25 -4.23 7.26
CA ILE A 104 10.35 -3.75 6.40
C ILE A 104 11.03 -4.90 5.64
N ARG A 105 11.04 -6.11 6.21
CA ARG A 105 11.59 -7.29 5.52
C ARG A 105 10.90 -7.60 4.20
N ASN A 106 9.62 -7.23 4.07
CA ASN A 106 8.88 -7.38 2.82
C ASN A 106 9.35 -6.37 1.75
N LEU A 107 9.94 -5.23 2.16
CA LEU A 107 10.56 -4.29 1.22
C LEU A 107 11.74 -4.89 0.47
N GLN A 108 12.50 -5.81 1.06
CA GLN A 108 13.59 -6.47 0.36
C GLN A 108 13.09 -7.38 -0.78
N SER A 109 11.93 -8.02 -0.60
CA SER A 109 11.30 -8.80 -1.67
C SER A 109 10.64 -7.92 -2.73
N ILE A 110 10.06 -6.79 -2.31
CA ILE A 110 9.49 -5.76 -3.19
C ILE A 110 10.60 -4.96 -3.88
N GLY A 111 11.73 -4.74 -3.21
CA GLY A 111 12.85 -3.93 -3.66
C GLY A 111 13.46 -4.38 -5.00
N ARG A 112 13.31 -5.63 -5.36
CA ARG A 112 13.68 -6.10 -6.70
C ARG A 112 12.84 -5.46 -7.80
N GLY A 113 11.57 -5.18 -7.53
CA GLY A 113 10.66 -4.48 -8.44
C GLY A 113 10.86 -2.96 -8.47
N LEU A 114 11.35 -2.37 -7.36
CA LEU A 114 11.63 -0.93 -7.25
C LEU A 114 12.94 -0.51 -7.92
N ARG A 115 13.86 -1.45 -8.18
CA ARG A 115 15.10 -1.14 -8.90
C ARG A 115 14.80 -0.86 -10.36
N LYS A 116 15.28 0.28 -10.86
CA LYS A 116 15.28 0.56 -12.29
C LYS A 116 16.08 -0.53 -13.01
N VAL A 117 15.38 -1.38 -13.74
CA VAL A 117 15.98 -2.24 -14.75
C VAL A 117 15.77 -1.52 -16.08
N GLU A 118 16.82 -1.40 -16.87
CA GLU A 118 16.76 -0.79 -18.21
C GLU A 118 15.58 -1.39 -19.01
N GLY A 119 14.65 -0.53 -19.47
CA GLY A 119 13.45 -0.95 -20.21
C GLY A 119 12.21 -1.34 -19.40
N LYS A 120 12.24 -1.32 -18.05
CA LYS A 120 11.05 -1.49 -17.21
C LYS A 120 10.59 -0.17 -16.59
N LYS A 121 9.28 0.11 -16.61
CA LYS A 121 8.68 1.14 -15.75
C LYS A 121 9.04 0.84 -14.29
N SER A 122 9.61 1.80 -13.59
CA SER A 122 9.89 1.68 -12.16
C SER A 122 8.57 1.67 -11.39
N MET A 123 8.40 0.70 -10.49
CA MET A 123 7.30 0.68 -9.53
C MET A 123 7.47 1.83 -8.52
N ARG A 124 6.37 2.46 -8.11
CA ARG A 124 6.34 3.52 -7.11
C ARG A 124 5.83 3.00 -5.78
N LEU A 125 6.49 3.38 -4.70
CA LEU A 125 6.05 3.10 -3.33
C LEU A 125 5.61 4.39 -2.65
N PHE A 126 4.42 4.38 -2.06
CA PHE A 126 3.85 5.45 -1.25
C PHE A 126 3.79 4.95 0.20
N ASP A 127 4.64 5.51 1.03
CA ASP A 127 4.78 5.16 2.43
C ASP A 127 4.07 6.18 3.30
N ILE A 128 2.89 5.85 3.79
CA ILE A 128 2.08 6.74 4.62
C ILE A 128 2.59 6.70 6.05
N ALA A 129 3.10 7.83 6.53
CA ALA A 129 3.54 8.02 7.90
C ALA A 129 2.73 9.14 8.55
N ASP A 130 2.42 8.99 9.83
CA ASP A 130 1.60 9.92 10.57
C ASP A 130 2.47 10.71 11.55
N ASP A 131 2.36 12.05 11.55
CA ASP A 131 2.92 12.92 12.56
C ASP A 131 1.83 13.25 13.58
N LEU A 132 1.94 12.68 14.77
CA LEU A 132 0.96 12.84 15.84
C LEU A 132 1.35 13.98 16.81
N GLN A 133 2.43 14.72 16.54
CA GLN A 133 2.98 15.83 17.33
C GLN A 133 3.37 15.49 18.78
N CYS A 134 2.97 14.34 19.30
CA CYS A 134 3.33 13.85 20.63
C CYS A 134 3.59 12.35 20.55
N ASP A 135 4.58 11.84 21.29
CA ASP A 135 4.98 10.43 21.35
C ASP A 135 5.00 9.71 19.99
N ASN A 136 5.82 10.23 19.08
CA ASN A 136 5.82 9.86 17.66
C ASN A 136 6.50 8.52 17.36
N TYR A 137 5.98 7.42 17.86
CA TYR A 137 6.38 6.07 17.44
C TYR A 137 6.26 5.89 15.91
N THR A 138 5.26 6.51 15.29
CA THR A 138 5.01 6.46 13.85
C THR A 138 6.14 7.12 13.05
N LEU A 139 6.63 8.29 13.48
CA LEU A 139 7.80 8.94 12.87
C LEU A 139 9.11 8.17 13.16
N GLY A 140 9.24 7.56 14.34
CA GLY A 140 10.36 6.67 14.64
C GLY A 140 10.41 5.49 13.65
N HIS A 141 9.28 4.87 13.39
CA HIS A 141 9.16 3.80 12.38
C HIS A 141 9.44 4.29 10.95
N LEU A 142 9.04 5.51 10.59
CA LEU A 142 9.39 6.13 9.31
C LEU A 142 10.90 6.29 9.18
N LYS A 143 11.57 6.77 10.22
CA LYS A 143 13.02 6.95 10.25
C LYS A 143 13.76 5.63 10.01
N ASP A 144 13.29 4.55 10.64
CA ASP A 144 13.85 3.21 10.41
C ASP A 144 13.67 2.76 8.94
N ARG A 145 12.53 3.06 8.33
CA ARG A 145 12.28 2.73 6.91
C ARG A 145 13.15 3.57 5.97
N ILE A 146 13.31 4.86 6.26
CA ILE A 146 14.20 5.76 5.50
C ILE A 146 15.65 5.23 5.49
N ASN A 147 16.14 4.71 6.62
CA ASN A 147 17.45 4.11 6.68
C ASN A 147 17.58 2.95 5.69
N ILE A 148 16.55 2.11 5.56
CA ILE A 148 16.54 1.01 4.59
C ILE A 148 16.48 1.54 3.14
N TYR A 149 15.69 2.57 2.88
CA TYR A 149 15.67 3.20 1.55
C TYR A 149 17.04 3.71 1.15
N ASN A 150 17.79 4.29 2.10
CA ASN A 150 19.16 4.75 1.89
C ASN A 150 20.14 3.58 1.67
N GLU A 151 20.06 2.53 2.47
CA GLU A 151 20.89 1.32 2.33
C GLU A 151 20.68 0.65 0.95
N GLU A 152 19.41 0.55 0.53
CA GLU A 152 19.03 -0.03 -0.77
C GLU A 152 19.22 0.94 -1.95
N LYS A 153 19.61 2.19 -1.68
CA LYS A 153 19.78 3.27 -2.68
C LYS A 153 18.52 3.56 -3.49
N PHE A 154 17.36 3.48 -2.84
CA PHE A 154 16.11 3.91 -3.46
C PHE A 154 16.01 5.44 -3.40
N PRO A 155 15.75 6.13 -4.53
CA PRO A 155 15.44 7.54 -4.49
C PRO A 155 14.08 7.74 -3.82
N TYR A 156 13.97 8.71 -2.94
CA TYR A 156 12.70 9.07 -2.29
C TYR A 156 12.60 10.58 -2.08
N GLU A 157 11.38 11.05 -1.89
CA GLU A 157 11.07 12.39 -1.42
C GLU A 157 10.08 12.31 -0.25
N ILE A 158 10.10 13.30 0.61
CA ILE A 158 9.16 13.41 1.74
C ILE A 158 8.22 14.56 1.44
N LEU A 159 6.92 14.24 1.38
CA LEU A 159 5.85 15.21 1.23
C LEU A 159 5.06 15.28 2.53
N GLN A 160 4.73 16.49 2.97
CA GLN A 160 3.93 16.72 4.18
C GLN A 160 2.57 17.28 3.78
N PHE A 161 1.52 16.70 4.36
CA PHE A 161 0.14 17.12 4.17
C PHE A 161 -0.49 17.35 5.54
N ASP A 162 -1.18 18.48 5.72
CA ASP A 162 -2.01 18.72 6.90
C ASP A 162 -3.44 18.25 6.61
N LEU A 163 -3.93 17.29 7.41
CA LEU A 163 -5.26 16.73 7.25
C LEU A 163 -6.34 17.53 8.01
N ASN A 164 -5.93 18.52 8.79
CA ASN A 164 -6.85 19.38 9.57
C ASN A 164 -7.28 20.63 8.79
N ASP A 165 -6.62 20.97 7.70
CA ASP A 165 -6.98 22.08 6.82
C ASP A 165 -8.12 21.70 5.88
N ASN A 166 -9.31 21.45 6.45
CA ASN A 166 -10.57 21.51 5.72
C ASN A 166 -11.05 22.99 5.70
N THR A 167 -10.49 23.79 4.82
CA THR A 167 -11.07 25.04 4.37
C THR A 167 -11.46 24.97 2.91
#